data_046c6b764f755c304d3049262bc18a4d
#
_entry.id   046c6b764f755c304d3049262bc18a4d
#
_cell.length_a   1.000
_cell.length_b   1.000
_cell.length_c   1.000
_cell.angle_alpha   90.00
_cell.angle_beta   90.00
_cell.angle_gamma   90.00
#
_symmetry.space_group_name_H-M   'P 1'
#
loop_
_entity.id
_entity.type
_entity.pdbx_description
1 polymer ?
#
loop_
_entity_poly.entity_id
_entity_poly.type
_entity_poly.pdbx_seq_one_letter_code
_entity_poly.pdbx_strand_id
1 'polypeptide(L)'
;MQTSLGLSYTQIGTLITVAWVVRNVSSFAAGTLAPRYGSRIIVGVSTLAAGGAMLLLAASDNFWTAMLAMIITGLGSGAALTPMMGLLSPWFEAGNRGVAAGFASAGGSVAFVVSGLLVPWLTDRDPMHGWQHTWFVFGVLVIGIGILSLIFIKNPPATASDTEPGQHRPTRSRWPLAAYKNPLVWMVTFLVFLSGWSQGVFHTFFATFIIREHDVDMSYAGLLVISMGVLGAFSGILSGSISDRIGRGQAFFITFFLQTVGYGLVWVVPGDWAFILCAVLIGLTLRSSYVICAASAGDYVHRTYAAAAFGLMSVGAGLGTTISPVLAGVIADASGSLRWTFILPSGAAGIAMFGSLFLHSLRSEEHTSELQSLVNLVCRLLLEKKKQTLSYIPSTNISTLL
;
A
#
# COMPACT_ATOMS: atom_id res chain seq x y z
N MET A 1 8.36 22.98 -12.65
CA MET A 1 7.47 23.44 -11.56
C MET A 1 8.24 24.12 -10.43
N GLN A 2 9.20 23.47 -9.76
CA GLN A 2 9.94 24.08 -8.64
C GLN A 2 10.60 25.41 -9.04
N THR A 3 11.41 25.42 -10.07
CA THR A 3 12.09 26.62 -10.58
C THR A 3 11.15 27.67 -11.15
N SER A 4 10.11 27.27 -11.86
CA SER A 4 9.16 28.20 -12.50
C SER A 4 8.22 28.88 -11.49
N LEU A 5 7.86 28.20 -10.40
CA LEU A 5 7.01 28.75 -9.34
C LEU A 5 7.81 29.23 -8.11
N GLY A 6 9.15 29.14 -8.12
CA GLY A 6 10.02 29.55 -7.02
C GLY A 6 9.77 28.78 -5.71
N LEU A 7 9.35 27.50 -5.79
CA LEU A 7 8.97 26.72 -4.62
C LEU A 7 10.19 26.13 -3.89
N SER A 8 10.16 26.15 -2.55
CA SER A 8 11.11 25.39 -1.74
C SER A 8 10.81 23.87 -1.79
N TYR A 9 11.79 23.03 -1.40
CA TYR A 9 11.55 21.59 -1.27
C TYR A 9 10.50 21.26 -0.22
N THR A 10 10.45 22.02 0.86
CA THR A 10 9.40 21.92 1.89
C THR A 10 8.02 22.18 1.30
N GLN A 11 7.86 23.21 0.46
CA GLN A 11 6.59 23.50 -0.21
C GLN A 11 6.17 22.39 -1.16
N ILE A 12 7.10 21.80 -1.91
CA ILE A 12 6.82 20.63 -2.75
C ILE A 12 6.39 19.43 -1.90
N GLY A 13 7.13 19.13 -0.85
CA GLY A 13 6.77 18.09 0.10
C GLY A 13 5.37 18.31 0.71
N THR A 14 5.03 19.56 1.04
CA THR A 14 3.70 19.94 1.56
C THR A 14 2.58 19.68 0.55
N LEU A 15 2.77 20.07 -0.72
CA LEU A 15 1.80 19.80 -1.80
C LEU A 15 1.49 18.30 -1.91
N ILE A 16 2.53 17.48 -1.90
CA ILE A 16 2.40 16.02 -1.99
C ILE A 16 1.76 15.43 -0.74
N THR A 17 2.18 15.89 0.44
CA THR A 17 1.61 15.47 1.72
C THR A 17 0.11 15.75 1.78
N VAL A 18 -0.32 16.95 1.41
CA VAL A 18 -1.74 17.32 1.40
C VAL A 18 -2.53 16.45 0.43
N ALA A 19 -2.01 16.19 -0.78
CA ALA A 19 -2.65 15.29 -1.72
C ALA A 19 -2.83 13.87 -1.15
N TRP A 20 -1.84 13.34 -0.43
CA TRP A 20 -1.93 12.02 0.22
C TRP A 20 -2.91 11.99 1.40
N VAL A 21 -2.93 13.03 2.25
CA VAL A 21 -3.92 13.15 3.34
C VAL A 21 -5.33 13.09 2.78
N VAL A 22 -5.60 13.97 1.81
CA VAL A 22 -6.92 14.12 1.20
C VAL A 22 -7.32 12.83 0.47
N ARG A 23 -6.39 12.18 -0.22
CA ARG A 23 -6.59 10.88 -0.86
C ARG A 23 -7.03 9.80 0.14
N ASN A 24 -6.36 9.70 1.29
CA ASN A 24 -6.69 8.69 2.29
C ASN A 24 -8.09 8.94 2.89
N VAL A 25 -8.43 10.20 3.20
CA VAL A 25 -9.77 10.58 3.69
C VAL A 25 -10.84 10.30 2.64
N SER A 26 -10.59 10.67 1.40
CA SER A 26 -11.50 10.46 0.27
C SER A 26 -11.73 8.98 -0.02
N SER A 27 -10.69 8.17 0.07
CA SER A 27 -10.78 6.71 -0.11
C SER A 27 -11.73 6.07 0.91
N PHE A 28 -11.64 6.48 2.18
CA PHE A 28 -12.55 6.04 3.23
C PHE A 28 -14.00 6.50 2.97
N ALA A 29 -14.18 7.79 2.64
CA ALA A 29 -15.50 8.34 2.33
C ALA A 29 -16.15 7.64 1.13
N ALA A 30 -15.38 7.39 0.05
CA ALA A 30 -15.87 6.71 -1.14
C ALA A 30 -16.31 5.26 -0.87
N GLY A 31 -15.60 4.55 0.01
CA GLY A 31 -16.01 3.21 0.44
C GLY A 31 -17.40 3.19 1.11
N THR A 32 -17.75 4.24 1.86
CA THR A 32 -19.07 4.38 2.52
C THR A 32 -20.15 4.90 1.57
N LEU A 33 -19.79 5.67 0.55
CA LEU A 33 -20.71 6.27 -0.42
C LEU A 33 -21.02 5.33 -1.59
N ALA A 34 -20.10 4.44 -1.97
CA ALA A 34 -20.25 3.52 -3.10
C ALA A 34 -21.51 2.64 -3.05
N PRO A 35 -21.93 2.09 -1.88
CA PRO A 35 -23.17 1.32 -1.80
C PRO A 35 -24.44 2.16 -2.04
N ARG A 36 -24.39 3.49 -1.82
CA ARG A 36 -25.54 4.39 -1.97
C ARG A 36 -25.69 4.92 -3.39
N TYR A 37 -24.59 5.38 -3.99
CA TYR A 37 -24.58 6.08 -5.28
C TYR A 37 -24.15 5.19 -6.44
N GLY A 38 -23.67 3.99 -6.13
CA GLY A 38 -23.12 3.06 -7.11
C GLY A 38 -21.66 3.37 -7.46
N SER A 39 -20.85 2.33 -7.56
CA SER A 39 -19.41 2.45 -7.82
C SER A 39 -19.11 3.11 -9.18
N ARG A 40 -19.95 2.88 -10.19
CA ARG A 40 -19.83 3.50 -11.52
C ARG A 40 -19.74 5.05 -11.45
N ILE A 41 -20.71 5.66 -10.76
CA ILE A 41 -20.80 7.13 -10.67
C ILE A 41 -19.63 7.67 -9.85
N ILE A 42 -19.32 7.05 -8.69
CA ILE A 42 -18.24 7.50 -7.82
C ILE A 42 -16.89 7.41 -8.54
N VAL A 43 -16.56 6.27 -9.16
CA VAL A 43 -15.30 6.11 -9.90
C VAL A 43 -15.21 7.10 -11.06
N GLY A 44 -16.26 7.22 -11.87
CA GLY A 44 -16.24 8.10 -13.03
C GLY A 44 -16.11 9.57 -12.65
N VAL A 45 -16.97 10.07 -11.75
CA VAL A 45 -16.95 11.48 -11.32
C VAL A 45 -15.66 11.84 -10.61
N SER A 46 -15.17 10.96 -9.72
CA SER A 46 -13.91 11.21 -9.01
C SER A 46 -12.70 11.22 -9.95
N THR A 47 -12.68 10.34 -10.95
CA THR A 47 -11.63 10.33 -11.97
C THR A 47 -11.69 11.59 -12.84
N LEU A 48 -12.89 12.05 -13.24
CA LEU A 48 -13.07 13.33 -13.96
C LEU A 48 -12.59 14.52 -13.11
N ALA A 49 -12.91 14.54 -11.82
CA ALA A 49 -12.45 15.58 -10.91
C ALA A 49 -10.92 15.59 -10.79
N ALA A 50 -10.28 14.41 -10.68
CA ALA A 50 -8.82 14.30 -10.68
C ALA A 50 -8.19 14.83 -11.95
N GLY A 51 -8.75 14.46 -13.13
CA GLY A 51 -8.26 14.97 -14.42
C GLY A 51 -8.44 16.49 -14.57
N GLY A 52 -9.59 17.04 -14.16
CA GLY A 52 -9.82 18.49 -14.13
C GLY A 52 -8.86 19.22 -13.20
N ALA A 53 -8.54 18.62 -12.04
CA ALA A 53 -7.54 19.17 -11.12
C ALA A 53 -6.11 19.15 -11.71
N MET A 54 -5.76 18.14 -12.51
CA MET A 54 -4.49 18.12 -13.24
C MET A 54 -4.42 19.24 -14.28
N LEU A 55 -5.52 19.56 -14.96
CA LEU A 55 -5.59 20.73 -15.85
C LEU A 55 -5.45 22.05 -15.08
N LEU A 56 -6.07 22.14 -13.89
CA LEU A 56 -5.90 23.30 -13.00
C LEU A 56 -4.44 23.44 -12.54
N LEU A 57 -3.78 22.31 -12.25
CA LEU A 57 -2.35 22.31 -11.88
C LEU A 57 -1.48 22.77 -13.07
N ALA A 58 -1.80 22.35 -14.28
CA ALA A 58 -1.11 22.81 -15.49
C ALA A 58 -1.24 24.32 -15.70
N ALA A 59 -2.37 24.92 -15.30
CA ALA A 59 -2.63 26.35 -15.39
C ALA A 59 -2.21 27.13 -14.12
N SER A 60 -1.54 26.50 -13.15
CA SER A 60 -1.18 27.14 -11.89
C SER A 60 0.05 28.03 -12.03
N ASP A 61 -0.05 29.26 -11.51
CA ASP A 61 1.03 30.26 -11.50
C ASP A 61 1.59 30.54 -10.11
N ASN A 62 1.02 29.93 -9.07
CA ASN A 62 1.42 30.14 -7.69
C ASN A 62 1.17 28.91 -6.79
N PHE A 63 1.77 28.93 -5.60
CA PHE A 63 1.66 27.86 -4.62
C PHE A 63 0.21 27.52 -4.25
N TRP A 64 -0.66 28.51 -4.07
CA TRP A 64 -2.02 28.30 -3.57
C TRP A 64 -2.93 27.65 -4.61
N THR A 65 -2.80 28.02 -5.88
CA THR A 65 -3.53 27.36 -6.98
C THR A 65 -3.04 25.92 -7.18
N ALA A 66 -1.73 25.68 -7.06
CA ALA A 66 -1.17 24.33 -7.06
C ALA A 66 -1.66 23.51 -5.86
N MET A 67 -1.77 24.10 -4.68
CA MET A 67 -2.31 23.47 -3.49
C MET A 67 -3.77 23.05 -3.67
N LEU A 68 -4.62 23.94 -4.20
CA LEU A 68 -6.01 23.63 -4.51
C LEU A 68 -6.12 22.48 -5.50
N ALA A 69 -5.31 22.51 -6.57
CA ALA A 69 -5.27 21.43 -7.56
C ALA A 69 -4.85 20.09 -6.91
N MET A 70 -3.85 20.09 -6.02
CA MET A 70 -3.41 18.89 -5.30
C MET A 70 -4.48 18.34 -4.34
N ILE A 71 -5.23 19.21 -3.68
CA ILE A 71 -6.39 18.81 -2.85
C ILE A 71 -7.43 18.09 -3.70
N ILE A 72 -7.84 18.67 -4.83
CA ILE A 72 -8.86 18.08 -5.72
C ILE A 72 -8.35 16.78 -6.35
N THR A 73 -7.07 16.73 -6.75
CA THR A 73 -6.41 15.51 -7.25
C THR A 73 -6.43 14.41 -6.18
N GLY A 74 -6.13 14.75 -4.94
CA GLY A 74 -6.22 13.83 -3.81
C GLY A 74 -7.63 13.27 -3.61
N LEU A 75 -8.65 14.16 -3.61
CA LEU A 75 -10.06 13.77 -3.52
C LEU A 75 -10.44 12.78 -4.64
N GLY A 76 -10.12 13.12 -5.88
CA GLY A 76 -10.48 12.31 -7.04
C GLY A 76 -9.76 10.95 -7.03
N SER A 77 -8.44 10.93 -6.83
CA SER A 77 -7.65 9.68 -6.87
C SER A 77 -7.99 8.71 -5.73
N GLY A 78 -8.30 9.23 -4.53
CA GLY A 78 -8.72 8.40 -3.39
C GLY A 78 -10.09 7.78 -3.58
N ALA A 79 -11.04 8.56 -4.07
CA ALA A 79 -12.40 8.11 -4.27
C ALA A 79 -12.57 7.10 -5.43
N ALA A 80 -11.63 7.03 -6.36
CA ALA A 80 -11.72 6.10 -7.49
C ALA A 80 -11.31 4.66 -7.10
N LEU A 81 -10.22 4.48 -6.37
CA LEU A 81 -9.59 3.18 -6.15
C LEU A 81 -10.43 2.22 -5.30
N THR A 82 -10.98 2.70 -4.18
CA THR A 82 -11.70 1.84 -3.23
C THR A 82 -12.97 1.23 -3.81
N PRO A 83 -13.88 2.00 -4.46
CA PRO A 83 -15.06 1.42 -5.09
C PRO A 83 -14.71 0.53 -6.29
N MET A 84 -13.64 0.82 -7.04
CA MET A 84 -13.18 -0.02 -8.14
C MET A 84 -12.76 -1.41 -7.63
N MET A 85 -12.00 -1.47 -6.54
CA MET A 85 -11.63 -2.77 -5.91
C MET A 85 -12.85 -3.49 -5.35
N GLY A 86 -13.84 -2.76 -4.84
CA GLY A 86 -15.11 -3.32 -4.36
C GLY A 86 -15.94 -4.00 -5.45
N LEU A 87 -15.83 -3.56 -6.70
CA LEU A 87 -16.52 -4.17 -7.84
C LEU A 87 -15.97 -5.57 -8.19
N LEU A 88 -14.76 -5.92 -7.81
CA LEU A 88 -14.17 -7.21 -8.16
C LEU A 88 -14.89 -8.37 -7.51
N SER A 89 -15.40 -8.19 -6.29
CA SER A 89 -16.06 -9.26 -5.54
C SER A 89 -17.36 -9.76 -6.18
N PRO A 90 -18.29 -8.90 -6.61
CA PRO A 90 -19.54 -9.33 -7.24
C PRO A 90 -19.42 -9.73 -8.73
N TRP A 91 -18.34 -9.28 -9.44
CA TRP A 91 -18.18 -9.60 -10.85
C TRP A 91 -17.31 -10.84 -11.12
N PHE A 92 -16.46 -11.23 -10.17
CA PHE A 92 -15.53 -12.35 -10.36
C PHE A 92 -15.74 -13.42 -9.30
N GLU A 93 -15.74 -14.68 -9.74
CA GLU A 93 -15.75 -15.85 -8.86
C GLU A 93 -14.51 -15.90 -7.96
N ALA A 94 -14.62 -16.55 -6.81
CA ALA A 94 -13.56 -16.57 -5.78
C ALA A 94 -12.19 -16.99 -6.33
N GLY A 95 -12.14 -17.93 -7.28
CA GLY A 95 -10.89 -18.38 -7.92
C GLY A 95 -10.22 -17.35 -8.82
N ASN A 96 -10.98 -16.42 -9.41
CA ASN A 96 -10.48 -15.45 -10.38
C ASN A 96 -10.30 -14.03 -9.81
N ARG A 97 -10.75 -13.78 -8.57
CA ARG A 97 -10.66 -12.45 -7.93
C ARG A 97 -9.22 -11.98 -7.76
N GLY A 98 -8.29 -12.90 -7.45
CA GLY A 98 -6.87 -12.57 -7.31
C GLY A 98 -6.27 -12.08 -8.62
N VAL A 99 -6.58 -12.72 -9.74
CA VAL A 99 -6.12 -12.33 -11.07
C VAL A 99 -6.70 -10.95 -11.44
N ALA A 100 -8.01 -10.75 -11.22
CA ALA A 100 -8.67 -9.47 -11.50
C ALA A 100 -8.09 -8.32 -10.65
N ALA A 101 -7.83 -8.57 -9.36
CA ALA A 101 -7.18 -7.60 -8.47
C ALA A 101 -5.73 -7.31 -8.91
N GLY A 102 -5.00 -8.31 -9.39
CA GLY A 102 -3.68 -8.18 -9.99
C GLY A 102 -3.69 -7.23 -11.20
N PHE A 103 -4.61 -7.44 -12.14
CA PHE A 103 -4.79 -6.55 -13.29
C PHE A 103 -5.16 -5.12 -12.86
N ALA A 104 -6.10 -4.97 -11.94
CA ALA A 104 -6.49 -3.65 -11.43
C ALA A 104 -5.31 -2.92 -10.76
N SER A 105 -4.46 -3.65 -10.03
CA SER A 105 -3.27 -3.09 -9.38
C SER A 105 -2.13 -2.80 -10.35
N ALA A 106 -2.06 -3.49 -11.48
CA ALA A 106 -1.02 -3.28 -12.50
C ALA A 106 -1.08 -1.87 -13.13
N GLY A 107 -2.25 -1.22 -13.09
CA GLY A 107 -2.40 0.17 -13.53
C GLY A 107 -1.39 1.14 -12.90
N GLY A 108 -1.03 0.93 -11.62
CA GLY A 108 0.03 1.72 -10.98
C GLY A 108 1.42 1.52 -11.61
N SER A 109 1.75 0.31 -12.05
CA SER A 109 3.01 0.02 -12.75
C SER A 109 3.00 0.61 -14.16
N VAL A 110 1.87 0.53 -14.87
CA VAL A 110 1.68 1.17 -16.17
C VAL A 110 1.86 2.69 -16.06
N ALA A 111 1.37 3.32 -14.98
CA ALA A 111 1.56 4.74 -14.75
C ALA A 111 3.05 5.14 -14.63
N PHE A 112 3.89 4.31 -14.01
CA PHE A 112 5.35 4.54 -13.99
C PHE A 112 5.96 4.50 -15.41
N VAL A 113 5.55 3.51 -16.23
CA VAL A 113 6.03 3.39 -17.61
C VAL A 113 5.59 4.60 -18.44
N VAL A 114 4.30 4.95 -18.38
CA VAL A 114 3.74 6.09 -19.12
C VAL A 114 4.38 7.41 -18.69
N SER A 115 4.55 7.64 -17.39
CA SER A 115 5.21 8.86 -16.90
C SER A 115 6.68 8.91 -17.27
N GLY A 116 7.40 7.80 -17.18
CA GLY A 116 8.81 7.73 -17.57
C GLY A 116 9.06 8.01 -19.06
N LEU A 117 8.08 7.72 -19.92
CA LEU A 117 8.12 8.06 -21.37
C LEU A 117 7.67 9.49 -21.67
N LEU A 118 6.50 9.88 -21.14
CA LEU A 118 5.88 11.15 -21.51
C LEU A 118 6.54 12.37 -20.86
N VAL A 119 6.99 12.25 -19.61
CA VAL A 119 7.56 13.40 -18.89
C VAL A 119 8.83 13.93 -19.57
N PRO A 120 9.84 13.10 -19.88
CA PRO A 120 11.01 13.58 -20.60
C PRO A 120 10.65 14.14 -21.98
N TRP A 121 9.87 13.39 -22.76
CA TRP A 121 9.50 13.78 -24.12
C TRP A 121 8.76 15.13 -24.21
N LEU A 122 7.90 15.45 -23.24
CA LEU A 122 7.20 16.74 -23.19
C LEU A 122 8.08 17.86 -22.65
N THR A 123 8.95 17.56 -21.70
CA THR A 123 9.82 18.57 -21.05
C THR A 123 10.98 18.96 -21.94
N ASP A 124 11.56 18.03 -22.72
CA ASP A 124 12.66 18.31 -23.64
C ASP A 124 12.23 19.24 -24.78
N ARG A 125 10.95 19.24 -25.16
CA ARG A 125 10.38 20.10 -26.20
C ARG A 125 10.19 21.56 -25.76
N ASP A 126 9.89 21.77 -24.48
CA ASP A 126 9.70 23.09 -23.89
C ASP A 126 10.21 23.08 -22.44
N PRO A 127 11.50 23.42 -22.23
CA PRO A 127 12.08 23.42 -20.87
C PRO A 127 11.42 24.39 -19.89
N MET A 128 10.76 25.45 -20.37
CA MET A 128 10.11 26.44 -19.50
C MET A 128 8.69 25.99 -19.07
N HIS A 129 7.89 25.46 -19.99
CA HIS A 129 6.48 25.11 -19.75
C HIS A 129 6.22 23.59 -19.83
N GLY A 130 7.24 22.76 -20.05
CA GLY A 130 7.10 21.31 -20.22
C GLY A 130 6.42 20.60 -19.06
N TRP A 131 6.59 21.08 -17.84
CA TRP A 131 5.85 20.54 -16.68
C TRP A 131 4.34 20.86 -16.76
N GLN A 132 3.95 22.03 -17.28
CA GLN A 132 2.55 22.41 -17.49
C GLN A 132 1.95 21.56 -18.59
N HIS A 133 2.66 21.37 -19.71
CA HIS A 133 2.26 20.49 -20.79
C HIS A 133 2.09 19.04 -20.33
N THR A 134 2.98 18.58 -19.47
CA THR A 134 2.89 17.24 -18.88
C THR A 134 1.61 17.05 -18.05
N TRP A 135 1.33 17.99 -17.15
CA TRP A 135 0.09 17.93 -16.36
C TRP A 135 -1.17 18.09 -17.21
N PHE A 136 -1.11 18.92 -18.25
CA PHE A 136 -2.19 19.07 -19.21
C PHE A 136 -2.50 17.75 -19.93
N VAL A 137 -1.48 17.09 -20.50
CA VAL A 137 -1.64 15.81 -21.19
C VAL A 137 -2.17 14.74 -20.23
N PHE A 138 -1.63 14.61 -19.03
CA PHE A 138 -2.15 13.68 -18.03
C PHE A 138 -3.60 14.02 -17.64
N GLY A 139 -3.94 15.30 -17.49
CA GLY A 139 -5.29 15.73 -17.20
C GLY A 139 -6.29 15.28 -18.26
N VAL A 140 -5.95 15.49 -19.54
CA VAL A 140 -6.80 15.06 -20.68
C VAL A 140 -6.93 13.53 -20.71
N LEU A 141 -5.83 12.78 -20.52
CA LEU A 141 -5.86 11.31 -20.48
C LEU A 141 -6.75 10.81 -19.33
N VAL A 142 -6.62 11.38 -18.14
CA VAL A 142 -7.42 11.00 -16.97
C VAL A 142 -8.89 11.35 -17.13
N ILE A 143 -9.21 12.49 -17.78
CA ILE A 143 -10.59 12.83 -18.15
C ILE A 143 -11.15 11.80 -19.13
N GLY A 144 -10.38 11.42 -20.16
CA GLY A 144 -10.76 10.35 -21.09
C GLY A 144 -11.06 9.03 -20.37
N ILE A 145 -10.21 8.63 -19.45
CA ILE A 145 -10.41 7.42 -18.59
C ILE A 145 -11.68 7.59 -17.73
N GLY A 146 -11.94 8.77 -17.18
CA GLY A 146 -13.13 9.06 -16.40
C GLY A 146 -14.41 8.90 -17.22
N ILE A 147 -14.43 9.41 -18.45
CA ILE A 147 -15.55 9.24 -19.39
C ILE A 147 -15.74 7.76 -19.75
N LEU A 148 -14.65 7.06 -20.10
CA LEU A 148 -14.70 5.62 -20.37
C LEU A 148 -15.22 4.83 -19.15
N SER A 149 -14.80 5.21 -17.94
CA SER A 149 -15.29 4.60 -16.71
C SER A 149 -16.79 4.77 -16.53
N LEU A 150 -17.34 5.95 -16.85
CA LEU A 150 -18.79 6.20 -16.83
C LEU A 150 -19.56 5.39 -17.87
N ILE A 151 -18.94 5.07 -19.00
CA ILE A 151 -19.58 4.31 -20.08
C ILE A 151 -19.51 2.80 -19.80
N PHE A 152 -18.33 2.28 -19.47
CA PHE A 152 -18.05 0.84 -19.42
C PHE A 152 -18.25 0.18 -18.06
N ILE A 153 -18.04 0.92 -16.95
CA ILE A 153 -18.27 0.34 -15.63
C ILE A 153 -19.78 0.14 -15.41
N LYS A 154 -20.15 -1.07 -15.09
CA LYS A 154 -21.54 -1.42 -14.72
C LYS A 154 -21.57 -1.74 -13.23
N ASN A 155 -22.59 -1.20 -12.54
CA ASN A 155 -22.88 -1.66 -11.19
C ASN A 155 -23.35 -3.11 -11.26
N PRO A 156 -22.98 -3.97 -10.28
CA PRO A 156 -23.50 -5.33 -10.25
C PRO A 156 -25.03 -5.30 -10.20
N PRO A 157 -25.71 -6.21 -10.89
CA PRO A 157 -27.14 -6.34 -10.74
C PRO A 157 -27.48 -6.59 -9.27
N ALA A 158 -28.54 -5.97 -8.77
CA ALA A 158 -29.07 -6.31 -7.45
C ALA A 158 -29.39 -7.82 -7.48
N THR A 159 -28.56 -8.62 -6.86
CA THR A 159 -28.77 -10.06 -6.79
C THR A 159 -29.95 -10.30 -5.85
N ALA A 160 -30.83 -11.20 -6.21
CA ALA A 160 -32.00 -11.59 -5.44
C ALA A 160 -31.66 -12.11 -4.00
N SER A 161 -30.37 -12.30 -3.70
CA SER A 161 -29.86 -12.57 -2.35
C SER A 161 -30.01 -11.42 -1.35
N ASP A 162 -30.29 -10.18 -1.82
CA ASP A 162 -30.64 -9.08 -0.92
C ASP A 162 -32.10 -9.15 -0.45
N THR A 163 -32.90 -10.10 -0.98
CA THR A 163 -34.36 -10.20 -0.74
C THR A 163 -34.77 -11.47 0.00
N GLU A 164 -33.88 -12.40 0.34
CA GLU A 164 -34.24 -13.52 1.19
C GLU A 164 -34.33 -13.08 2.66
N PRO A 165 -35.56 -13.10 3.26
CA PRO A 165 -35.74 -12.87 4.70
C PRO A 165 -35.25 -14.11 5.44
N GLY A 166 -33.99 -14.14 5.84
CA GLY A 166 -33.42 -15.25 6.61
C GLY A 166 -31.94 -15.52 6.45
N GLN A 167 -31.31 -15.07 5.38
CA GLN A 167 -29.84 -15.09 5.36
C GLN A 167 -29.29 -13.95 6.23
N HIS A 168 -28.63 -14.35 7.26
CA HIS A 168 -28.01 -13.52 8.28
C HIS A 168 -27.37 -12.29 7.63
N ARG A 169 -28.05 -11.11 7.77
CA ARG A 169 -27.32 -9.85 7.81
C ARG A 169 -26.13 -10.13 8.70
N PRO A 170 -24.91 -9.86 8.27
CA PRO A 170 -23.77 -10.02 9.15
C PRO A 170 -24.17 -9.33 10.45
N THR A 171 -24.38 -10.14 11.49
CA THR A 171 -24.72 -9.70 12.84
C THR A 171 -23.87 -8.49 13.09
N ARG A 172 -24.49 -7.35 13.46
CA ARG A 172 -23.83 -6.08 13.82
C ARG A 172 -22.44 -6.38 14.29
N SER A 173 -21.46 -6.11 13.42
CA SER A 173 -20.06 -6.47 13.64
C SER A 173 -19.71 -5.95 15.03
N ARG A 174 -19.56 -6.86 15.98
CA ARG A 174 -18.83 -6.52 17.20
C ARG A 174 -17.53 -5.89 16.71
N TRP A 175 -17.21 -4.71 17.19
CA TRP A 175 -15.97 -4.02 16.86
C TRP A 175 -14.85 -5.06 16.79
N PRO A 176 -14.00 -5.09 15.75
CA PRO A 176 -12.99 -6.12 15.54
C PRO A 176 -11.83 -5.96 16.54
N LEU A 177 -12.18 -5.82 17.83
CA LEU A 177 -11.24 -5.65 18.94
C LEU A 177 -10.20 -6.77 19.00
N ALA A 178 -10.59 -7.98 18.58
CA ALA A 178 -9.67 -9.11 18.53
C ALA A 178 -8.52 -8.88 17.52
N ALA A 179 -8.81 -8.29 16.34
CA ALA A 179 -7.78 -7.95 15.38
C ALA A 179 -6.86 -6.83 15.87
N TYR A 180 -7.43 -5.82 16.54
CA TYR A 180 -6.67 -4.68 17.06
C TYR A 180 -5.87 -4.98 18.33
N LYS A 181 -6.15 -6.08 19.01
CA LYS A 181 -5.38 -6.55 20.17
C LYS A 181 -4.21 -7.46 19.79
N ASN A 182 -4.17 -7.98 18.57
CA ASN A 182 -3.10 -8.88 18.13
C ASN A 182 -1.80 -8.09 17.90
N PRO A 183 -0.70 -8.42 18.62
CA PRO A 183 0.59 -7.75 18.50
C PRO A 183 1.22 -7.92 17.11
N LEU A 184 0.97 -9.04 16.42
CA LEU A 184 1.49 -9.29 15.07
C LEU A 184 0.86 -8.31 14.06
N VAL A 185 -0.43 -7.95 14.24
CA VAL A 185 -1.10 -6.95 13.39
C VAL A 185 -0.43 -5.58 13.55
N TRP A 186 -0.12 -5.17 14.79
CA TRP A 186 0.58 -3.90 15.03
C TRP A 186 2.02 -3.91 14.52
N MET A 187 2.71 -5.05 14.66
CA MET A 187 4.07 -5.20 14.13
C MET A 187 4.09 -5.05 12.61
N VAL A 188 3.18 -5.74 11.89
CA VAL A 188 3.07 -5.56 10.43
C VAL A 188 2.66 -4.14 10.08
N THR A 189 1.72 -3.53 10.85
CA THR A 189 1.34 -2.12 10.65
C THR A 189 2.55 -1.19 10.75
N PHE A 190 3.43 -1.41 11.71
CA PHE A 190 4.67 -0.65 11.86
C PHE A 190 5.64 -0.88 10.68
N LEU A 191 5.82 -2.14 10.26
CA LEU A 191 6.68 -2.47 9.11
C LEU A 191 6.19 -1.78 7.81
N VAL A 192 4.88 -1.83 7.55
CA VAL A 192 4.35 -1.18 6.34
C VAL A 192 4.27 0.34 6.47
N PHE A 193 4.18 0.89 7.69
CA PHE A 193 4.37 2.34 7.93
C PHE A 193 5.77 2.77 7.49
N LEU A 194 6.82 2.05 7.91
CA LEU A 194 8.20 2.32 7.50
C LEU A 194 8.42 2.14 6.00
N SER A 195 7.75 1.15 5.39
CA SER A 195 7.74 0.98 3.92
C SER A 195 7.11 2.18 3.22
N GLY A 196 5.93 2.63 3.69
CA GLY A 196 5.27 3.83 3.17
C GLY A 196 6.13 5.08 3.33
N TRP A 197 6.78 5.22 4.48
CA TRP A 197 7.73 6.31 4.75
C TRP A 197 8.86 6.34 3.72
N SER A 198 9.50 5.20 3.48
CA SER A 198 10.60 5.09 2.52
C SER A 198 10.14 5.41 1.09
N GLN A 199 8.99 4.86 0.69
CA GLN A 199 8.42 5.08 -0.64
C GLN A 199 8.01 6.54 -0.85
N GLY A 200 7.45 7.22 0.16
CA GLY A 200 7.02 8.61 0.06
C GLY A 200 8.17 9.56 -0.25
N VAL A 201 9.31 9.44 0.43
CA VAL A 201 10.53 10.21 0.13
C VAL A 201 11.06 9.89 -1.26
N PHE A 202 11.23 8.59 -1.53
CA PHE A 202 11.86 8.13 -2.76
C PHE A 202 11.09 8.58 -4.01
N HIS A 203 9.78 8.31 -4.07
CA HIS A 203 8.97 8.70 -5.22
C HIS A 203 8.88 10.21 -5.42
N THR A 204 9.02 10.99 -4.34
CA THR A 204 8.97 12.45 -4.42
C THR A 204 10.27 13.04 -4.95
N PHE A 205 11.42 12.56 -4.47
CA PHE A 205 12.68 13.28 -4.65
C PHE A 205 13.71 12.54 -5.50
N PHE A 206 13.58 11.26 -5.79
CA PHE A 206 14.60 10.49 -6.52
C PHE A 206 14.91 11.07 -7.90
N ALA A 207 13.90 11.27 -8.74
CA ALA A 207 14.12 11.83 -10.09
C ALA A 207 14.71 13.26 -10.02
N THR A 208 14.22 14.08 -9.07
CA THR A 208 14.73 15.45 -8.89
C THR A 208 16.20 15.45 -8.44
N PHE A 209 16.57 14.53 -7.57
CA PHE A 209 17.93 14.38 -7.05
C PHE A 209 18.93 14.03 -8.17
N ILE A 210 18.62 12.99 -8.95
CA ILE A 210 19.56 12.55 -10.01
C ILE A 210 19.70 13.59 -11.12
N ILE A 211 18.61 14.30 -11.46
CA ILE A 211 18.65 15.35 -12.49
C ILE A 211 19.39 16.59 -12.01
N ARG A 212 19.17 17.04 -10.75
CA ARG A 212 19.70 18.32 -10.27
C ARG A 212 21.07 18.26 -9.64
N GLU A 213 21.38 17.19 -8.94
CA GLU A 213 22.65 17.09 -8.20
C GLU A 213 23.70 16.24 -8.94
N HIS A 214 23.27 15.49 -9.96
CA HIS A 214 24.15 14.63 -10.76
C HIS A 214 24.11 14.94 -12.26
N ASP A 215 23.41 16.02 -12.66
CA ASP A 215 23.30 16.48 -14.05
C ASP A 215 22.88 15.36 -15.04
N VAL A 216 22.07 14.41 -14.54
CA VAL A 216 21.56 13.30 -15.33
C VAL A 216 20.46 13.79 -16.26
N ASP A 217 20.51 13.38 -17.53
CA ASP A 217 19.47 13.69 -18.49
C ASP A 217 18.09 13.22 -18.02
N MET A 218 17.06 14.04 -18.29
CA MET A 218 15.69 13.71 -17.94
C MET A 218 15.23 12.42 -18.63
N SER A 219 15.69 12.16 -19.85
CA SER A 219 15.39 10.92 -20.59
C SER A 219 15.96 9.69 -19.89
N TYR A 220 17.18 9.78 -19.34
CA TYR A 220 17.78 8.70 -18.56
C TYR A 220 17.04 8.50 -17.22
N ALA A 221 16.68 9.57 -16.53
CA ALA A 221 15.82 9.48 -15.35
C ALA A 221 14.46 8.80 -15.66
N GLY A 222 13.88 9.13 -16.81
CA GLY A 222 12.68 8.48 -17.33
C GLY A 222 12.85 6.97 -17.54
N LEU A 223 13.99 6.54 -18.11
CA LEU A 223 14.31 5.10 -18.29
C LEU A 223 14.41 4.36 -16.94
N LEU A 224 14.99 4.98 -15.93
CA LEU A 224 15.02 4.40 -14.57
C LEU A 224 13.59 4.23 -14.01
N VAL A 225 12.72 5.22 -14.18
CA VAL A 225 11.31 5.14 -13.76
C VAL A 225 10.56 4.06 -14.53
N ILE A 226 10.79 3.92 -15.85
CA ILE A 226 10.22 2.84 -16.67
C ILE A 226 10.65 1.48 -16.13
N SER A 227 11.95 1.31 -15.85
CA SER A 227 12.49 0.04 -15.33
C SER A 227 11.83 -0.35 -14.01
N MET A 228 11.62 0.61 -13.10
CA MET A 228 10.86 0.40 -11.86
C MET A 228 9.40 -0.02 -12.13
N GLY A 229 8.74 0.59 -13.11
CA GLY A 229 7.38 0.24 -13.51
C GLY A 229 7.27 -1.17 -14.05
N VAL A 230 8.15 -1.54 -14.97
CA VAL A 230 8.19 -2.88 -15.57
C VAL A 230 8.47 -3.95 -14.52
N LEU A 231 9.52 -3.79 -13.72
CA LEU A 231 9.86 -4.73 -12.64
C LEU A 231 8.77 -4.77 -11.58
N GLY A 232 8.18 -3.61 -11.28
CA GLY A 232 7.08 -3.47 -10.32
C GLY A 232 5.82 -4.24 -10.70
N ALA A 233 5.56 -4.45 -11.98
CA ALA A 233 4.44 -5.27 -12.43
C ALA A 233 4.58 -6.73 -12.00
N PHE A 234 5.80 -7.25 -11.94
CA PHE A 234 6.10 -8.63 -11.53
C PHE A 234 6.38 -8.77 -10.04
N SER A 235 6.76 -7.69 -9.36
CA SER A 235 7.21 -7.71 -7.97
C SER A 235 6.16 -8.29 -7.01
N GLY A 236 4.88 -8.01 -7.23
CA GLY A 236 3.80 -8.54 -6.41
C GLY A 236 3.66 -10.06 -6.49
N ILE A 237 3.75 -10.63 -7.70
CA ILE A 237 3.66 -12.08 -7.92
C ILE A 237 4.86 -12.79 -7.32
N LEU A 238 6.06 -12.24 -7.55
CA LEU A 238 7.31 -12.78 -7.03
C LEU A 238 7.32 -12.80 -5.50
N SER A 239 7.00 -11.65 -4.89
CA SER A 239 7.02 -11.52 -3.43
C SER A 239 5.93 -12.35 -2.75
N GLY A 240 4.74 -12.45 -3.35
CA GLY A 240 3.68 -13.33 -2.88
C GLY A 240 4.13 -14.78 -2.86
N SER A 241 4.64 -15.28 -3.99
CA SER A 241 5.13 -16.67 -4.12
C SER A 241 6.30 -16.98 -3.18
N ILE A 242 7.24 -16.04 -3.03
CA ILE A 242 8.35 -16.18 -2.08
C ILE A 242 7.81 -16.22 -0.65
N SER A 243 6.92 -15.28 -0.30
CA SER A 243 6.32 -15.16 1.03
C SER A 243 5.54 -16.41 1.45
N ASP A 244 4.87 -17.08 0.49
CA ASP A 244 4.14 -18.32 0.77
C ASP A 244 5.08 -19.51 1.05
N ARG A 245 6.30 -19.50 0.47
CA ARG A 245 7.29 -20.58 0.65
C ARG A 245 8.16 -20.41 1.89
N ILE A 246 8.69 -19.22 2.12
CA ILE A 246 9.66 -18.96 3.20
C ILE A 246 9.03 -18.33 4.45
N GLY A 247 7.75 -17.94 4.38
CA GLY A 247 7.03 -17.26 5.46
C GLY A 247 7.10 -15.74 5.42
N ARG A 248 6.15 -15.09 6.11
CA ARG A 248 5.92 -13.64 6.02
C ARG A 248 7.10 -12.81 6.56
N GLY A 249 7.66 -13.20 7.70
CA GLY A 249 8.78 -12.48 8.33
C GLY A 249 10.03 -12.46 7.46
N GLN A 250 10.42 -13.61 6.89
CA GLN A 250 11.59 -13.72 6.01
C GLN A 250 11.38 -12.99 4.69
N ALA A 251 10.16 -13.02 4.14
CA ALA A 251 9.82 -12.27 2.92
C ALA A 251 9.89 -10.76 3.14
N PHE A 252 9.41 -10.25 4.29
CA PHE A 252 9.61 -8.85 4.68
C PHE A 252 11.09 -8.51 4.83
N PHE A 253 11.87 -9.39 5.48
CA PHE A 253 13.31 -9.19 5.64
C PHE A 253 14.02 -9.01 4.31
N ILE A 254 13.81 -9.91 3.35
CA ILE A 254 14.39 -9.81 2.01
C ILE A 254 13.96 -8.52 1.32
N THR A 255 12.66 -8.20 1.39
CA THR A 255 12.12 -6.98 0.79
C THR A 255 12.81 -5.73 1.35
N PHE A 256 12.89 -5.61 2.67
CA PHE A 256 13.49 -4.44 3.32
C PHE A 256 15.02 -4.41 3.19
N PHE A 257 15.67 -5.57 3.14
CA PHE A 257 17.11 -5.65 2.84
C PHE A 257 17.42 -5.07 1.46
N LEU A 258 16.69 -5.49 0.42
CA LEU A 258 16.87 -4.97 -0.94
C LEU A 258 16.57 -3.47 -1.02
N GLN A 259 15.53 -3.00 -0.30
CA GLN A 259 15.19 -1.58 -0.21
C GLN A 259 16.27 -0.78 0.53
N THR A 260 16.79 -1.29 1.65
CA THR A 260 17.88 -0.63 2.40
C THR A 260 19.13 -0.48 1.54
N VAL A 261 19.50 -1.53 0.81
CA VAL A 261 20.65 -1.48 -0.12
C VAL A 261 20.36 -0.48 -1.24
N GLY A 262 19.19 -0.52 -1.87
CA GLY A 262 18.83 0.38 -2.96
C GLY A 262 18.87 1.86 -2.54
N TYR A 263 18.20 2.22 -1.45
CA TYR A 263 18.19 3.60 -0.95
C TYR A 263 19.55 4.02 -0.40
N GLY A 264 20.26 3.10 0.26
CA GLY A 264 21.59 3.36 0.82
C GLY A 264 22.63 3.64 -0.24
N LEU A 265 22.60 2.95 -1.38
CA LEU A 265 23.50 3.20 -2.51
C LEU A 265 23.36 4.62 -3.03
N VAL A 266 22.13 5.11 -3.20
CA VAL A 266 21.86 6.48 -3.66
C VAL A 266 22.39 7.52 -2.67
N TRP A 267 22.32 7.22 -1.38
CA TRP A 267 22.81 8.13 -0.33
C TRP A 267 24.34 8.10 -0.19
N VAL A 268 24.95 6.90 -0.15
CA VAL A 268 26.38 6.74 0.19
C VAL A 268 27.29 6.98 -1.01
N VAL A 269 26.98 6.37 -2.15
CA VAL A 269 27.83 6.37 -3.36
C VAL A 269 26.96 6.66 -4.60
N PRO A 270 26.46 7.90 -4.73
CA PRO A 270 25.64 8.25 -5.87
C PRO A 270 26.47 8.22 -7.17
N GLY A 271 25.91 7.61 -8.20
CA GLY A 271 26.48 7.46 -9.52
C GLY A 271 25.62 6.58 -10.41
N ASP A 272 25.87 6.55 -11.72
CA ASP A 272 25.00 5.89 -12.70
C ASP A 272 24.71 4.44 -12.37
N TRP A 273 25.72 3.65 -12.01
CA TRP A 273 25.55 2.25 -11.64
C TRP A 273 24.68 2.09 -10.38
N ALA A 274 24.81 3.01 -9.42
CA ALA A 274 24.03 3.00 -8.18
C ALA A 274 22.57 3.36 -8.46
N PHE A 275 22.31 4.30 -9.37
CA PHE A 275 20.96 4.65 -9.79
C PHE A 275 20.27 3.50 -10.52
N ILE A 276 20.98 2.81 -11.43
CA ILE A 276 20.45 1.62 -12.12
C ILE A 276 20.14 0.53 -11.10
N LEU A 277 21.10 0.21 -10.22
CA LEU A 277 20.91 -0.85 -9.24
C LEU A 277 19.78 -0.51 -8.25
N CYS A 278 19.70 0.75 -7.81
CA CYS A 278 18.57 1.22 -7.00
C CYS A 278 17.24 1.03 -7.74
N ALA A 279 17.14 1.45 -9.00
CA ALA A 279 15.93 1.32 -9.79
C ALA A 279 15.49 -0.14 -9.93
N VAL A 280 16.44 -1.06 -10.14
CA VAL A 280 16.18 -2.50 -10.21
C VAL A 280 15.71 -3.04 -8.86
N LEU A 281 16.42 -2.77 -7.77
CA LEU A 281 16.08 -3.27 -6.43
C LEU A 281 14.73 -2.74 -5.94
N ILE A 282 14.47 -1.45 -6.14
CA ILE A 282 13.20 -0.83 -5.76
C ILE A 282 12.07 -1.32 -6.67
N GLY A 283 12.31 -1.45 -7.98
CA GLY A 283 11.35 -2.03 -8.92
C GLY A 283 10.92 -3.44 -8.50
N LEU A 284 11.87 -4.33 -8.21
CA LEU A 284 11.61 -5.70 -7.75
C LEU A 284 10.86 -5.78 -6.42
N THR A 285 10.90 -4.73 -5.61
CA THR A 285 10.25 -4.69 -4.29
C THR A 285 9.08 -3.70 -4.22
N LEU A 286 8.71 -3.06 -5.32
CA LEU A 286 7.75 -1.96 -5.38
C LEU A 286 6.38 -2.30 -4.78
N ARG A 287 5.89 -3.51 -5.03
CA ARG A 287 4.59 -4.01 -4.53
C ARG A 287 4.71 -5.02 -3.39
N SER A 288 5.94 -5.44 -3.08
CA SER A 288 6.19 -6.55 -2.15
C SER A 288 5.60 -6.32 -0.77
N SER A 289 5.89 -5.18 -0.15
CA SER A 289 5.39 -4.87 1.20
C SER A 289 3.87 -4.90 1.29
N TYR A 290 3.17 -4.42 0.25
CA TYR A 290 1.71 -4.40 0.20
C TYR A 290 1.12 -5.81 0.05
N VAL A 291 1.70 -6.63 -0.82
CA VAL A 291 1.24 -8.01 -1.07
C VAL A 291 1.47 -8.89 0.15
N ILE A 292 2.66 -8.82 0.76
CA ILE A 292 2.97 -9.58 1.98
C ILE A 292 2.07 -9.13 3.14
N CYS A 293 1.80 -7.82 3.26
CA CYS A 293 0.89 -7.25 4.24
C CYS A 293 -0.53 -7.81 4.08
N ALA A 294 -1.06 -7.83 2.86
CA ALA A 294 -2.40 -8.36 2.58
C ALA A 294 -2.52 -9.84 2.94
N ALA A 295 -1.49 -10.63 2.65
CA ALA A 295 -1.43 -12.04 3.02
C ALA A 295 -1.30 -12.22 4.55
N SER A 296 -0.48 -11.42 5.22
CA SER A 296 -0.31 -11.44 6.67
C SER A 296 -1.61 -11.17 7.42
N ALA A 297 -2.46 -10.27 6.90
CA ALA A 297 -3.76 -9.99 7.49
C ALA A 297 -4.67 -11.22 7.53
N GLY A 298 -4.57 -12.11 6.52
CA GLY A 298 -5.32 -13.38 6.51
C GLY A 298 -4.72 -14.46 7.41
N ASP A 299 -3.40 -14.39 7.68
CA ASP A 299 -2.68 -15.41 8.43
C ASP A 299 -2.69 -15.16 9.96
N TYR A 300 -2.78 -13.88 10.39
CA TYR A 300 -2.62 -13.52 11.81
C TYR A 300 -3.92 -13.28 12.56
N VAL A 301 -5.04 -13.20 11.86
CA VAL A 301 -6.35 -13.09 12.49
C VAL A 301 -7.36 -14.03 11.82
N HIS A 302 -8.42 -14.35 12.54
CA HIS A 302 -9.51 -15.15 11.97
C HIS A 302 -10.07 -14.47 10.70
N ARG A 303 -10.44 -15.25 9.70
CA ARG A 303 -10.89 -14.76 8.36
C ARG A 303 -11.94 -13.64 8.42
N THR A 304 -12.82 -13.68 9.40
CA THR A 304 -13.84 -12.65 9.62
C THR A 304 -13.24 -11.26 9.91
N TYR A 305 -12.05 -11.18 10.50
CA TYR A 305 -11.40 -9.94 10.90
C TYR A 305 -10.23 -9.55 9.98
N ALA A 306 -9.90 -10.37 8.99
CA ALA A 306 -8.78 -10.13 8.06
C ALA A 306 -8.88 -8.77 7.34
N ALA A 307 -10.08 -8.40 6.90
CA ALA A 307 -10.31 -7.11 6.26
C ALA A 307 -10.06 -5.91 7.21
N ALA A 308 -10.42 -6.04 8.49
CA ALA A 308 -10.18 -5.00 9.48
C ALA A 308 -8.68 -4.87 9.83
N ALA A 309 -7.97 -6.00 9.96
CA ALA A 309 -6.52 -6.02 10.15
C ALA A 309 -5.78 -5.37 8.97
N PHE A 310 -6.14 -5.76 7.74
CA PHE A 310 -5.57 -5.16 6.53
C PHE A 310 -5.87 -3.66 6.43
N GLY A 311 -7.08 -3.23 6.83
CA GLY A 311 -7.44 -1.82 6.90
C GLY A 311 -6.52 -1.03 7.82
N LEU A 312 -6.26 -1.52 9.04
CA LEU A 312 -5.32 -0.89 9.98
C LEU A 312 -3.89 -0.83 9.40
N MET A 313 -3.41 -1.94 8.84
CA MET A 313 -2.08 -2.00 8.20
C MET A 313 -1.97 -1.00 7.04
N SER A 314 -3.03 -0.88 6.22
CA SER A 314 -3.06 0.07 5.10
C SER A 314 -3.04 1.54 5.57
N VAL A 315 -3.70 1.84 6.69
CA VAL A 315 -3.62 3.17 7.33
C VAL A 315 -2.18 3.45 7.76
N GLY A 316 -1.49 2.48 8.37
CA GLY A 316 -0.08 2.61 8.70
C GLY A 316 0.78 2.99 7.50
N ALA A 317 0.67 2.25 6.40
CA ALA A 317 1.39 2.54 5.15
C ALA A 317 1.05 3.95 4.61
N GLY A 318 -0.23 4.32 4.62
CA GLY A 318 -0.70 5.63 4.19
C GLY A 318 -0.13 6.78 5.03
N LEU A 319 -0.07 6.63 6.35
CA LEU A 319 0.54 7.63 7.24
C LEU A 319 2.02 7.83 6.94
N GLY A 320 2.78 6.74 6.75
CA GLY A 320 4.19 6.81 6.37
C GLY A 320 4.38 7.59 5.07
N THR A 321 3.66 7.23 4.01
CA THR A 321 3.72 7.89 2.70
C THR A 321 3.31 9.38 2.78
N THR A 322 2.39 9.71 3.69
CA THR A 322 1.86 11.06 3.85
C THR A 322 2.84 12.00 4.53
N ILE A 323 3.46 11.57 5.63
CA ILE A 323 4.29 12.44 6.48
C ILE A 323 5.70 12.62 5.88
N SER A 324 6.25 11.59 5.28
CA SER A 324 7.66 11.54 4.89
C SER A 324 8.09 12.60 3.86
N PRO A 325 7.30 13.01 2.84
CA PRO A 325 7.76 13.99 1.86
C PRO A 325 8.01 15.39 2.43
N VAL A 326 7.16 15.84 3.37
CA VAL A 326 7.35 17.17 3.97
C VAL A 326 8.61 17.19 4.85
N LEU A 327 8.85 16.13 5.62
CA LEU A 327 10.08 16.04 6.45
C LEU A 327 11.34 15.95 5.58
N ALA A 328 11.29 15.20 4.49
CA ALA A 328 12.38 15.15 3.53
C ALA A 328 12.63 16.52 2.89
N GLY A 329 11.57 17.27 2.56
CA GLY A 329 11.67 18.62 2.05
C GLY A 329 12.34 19.58 3.04
N VAL A 330 12.00 19.52 4.33
CA VAL A 330 12.64 20.30 5.40
C VAL A 330 14.14 19.98 5.50
N ILE A 331 14.51 18.69 5.43
CA ILE A 331 15.92 18.29 5.46
C ILE A 331 16.66 18.82 4.22
N ALA A 332 16.04 18.73 3.03
CA ALA A 332 16.63 19.24 1.80
C ALA A 332 16.87 20.75 1.86
N ASP A 333 15.89 21.53 2.32
CA ASP A 333 16.02 22.98 2.46
C ASP A 333 17.06 23.36 3.52
N ALA A 334 17.13 22.65 4.65
CA ALA A 334 18.08 22.90 5.72
C ALA A 334 19.52 22.51 5.37
N SER A 335 19.71 21.43 4.61
CA SER A 335 21.05 20.93 4.22
C SER A 335 21.56 21.51 2.90
N GLY A 336 20.66 22.11 2.10
CA GLY A 336 20.98 22.58 0.74
C GLY A 336 21.17 21.47 -0.28
N SER A 337 20.90 20.18 0.07
CA SER A 337 21.10 19.04 -0.81
C SER A 337 20.03 17.96 -0.58
N LEU A 338 19.49 17.40 -1.66
CA LEU A 338 18.56 16.29 -1.63
C LEU A 338 19.21 14.97 -1.19
N ARG A 339 20.52 14.84 -1.29
CA ARG A 339 21.27 13.64 -0.87
C ARG A 339 20.93 13.23 0.55
N TRP A 340 20.85 14.19 1.47
CA TRP A 340 20.58 13.93 2.89
C TRP A 340 19.16 13.42 3.15
N THR A 341 18.22 13.68 2.24
CA THR A 341 16.86 13.16 2.38
C THR A 341 16.81 11.63 2.28
N PHE A 342 17.77 11.02 1.56
CA PHE A 342 17.82 9.56 1.36
C PHE A 342 18.29 8.77 2.59
N ILE A 343 18.77 9.45 3.63
CA ILE A 343 18.97 8.80 4.94
C ILE A 343 17.64 8.32 5.54
N LEU A 344 16.54 9.05 5.27
CA LEU A 344 15.23 8.71 5.80
C LEU A 344 14.70 7.37 5.25
N PRO A 345 14.61 7.14 3.92
CA PRO A 345 14.14 5.88 3.38
C PRO A 345 15.11 4.73 3.67
N SER A 346 16.42 4.97 3.63
CA SER A 346 17.41 3.95 3.96
C SER A 346 17.32 3.52 5.43
N GLY A 347 17.27 4.47 6.35
CA GLY A 347 17.12 4.20 7.78
C GLY A 347 15.81 3.52 8.14
N ALA A 348 14.68 3.99 7.57
CA ALA A 348 13.39 3.38 7.80
C ALA A 348 13.32 1.94 7.26
N ALA A 349 13.84 1.69 6.05
CA ALA A 349 13.92 0.34 5.51
C ALA A 349 14.85 -0.56 6.35
N GLY A 350 15.98 -0.02 6.85
CA GLY A 350 16.88 -0.73 7.76
C GLY A 350 16.21 -1.12 9.08
N ILE A 351 15.48 -0.20 9.70
CA ILE A 351 14.70 -0.49 10.91
C ILE A 351 13.64 -1.55 10.62
N ALA A 352 12.94 -1.46 9.48
CA ALA A 352 11.93 -2.44 9.07
C ALA A 352 12.56 -3.82 8.80
N MET A 353 13.77 -3.87 8.22
CA MET A 353 14.52 -5.10 8.01
C MET A 353 14.78 -5.84 9.32
N PHE A 354 15.32 -5.16 10.33
CA PHE A 354 15.54 -5.77 11.63
C PHE A 354 14.21 -6.08 12.34
N GLY A 355 13.24 -5.19 12.27
CA GLY A 355 11.90 -5.41 12.82
C GLY A 355 11.22 -6.67 12.27
N SER A 356 11.45 -7.01 11.00
CA SER A 356 10.87 -8.21 10.39
C SER A 356 11.39 -9.53 10.98
N LEU A 357 12.57 -9.54 11.59
CA LEU A 357 13.11 -10.71 12.31
C LEU A 357 12.30 -10.99 13.58
N PHE A 358 11.86 -9.96 14.29
CA PHE A 358 10.99 -10.10 15.45
C PHE A 358 9.62 -10.67 15.10
N LEU A 359 9.11 -10.40 13.89
CA LEU A 359 7.86 -11.00 13.43
C LEU A 359 7.94 -12.53 13.35
N HIS A 360 9.10 -13.07 13.01
CA HIS A 360 9.35 -14.52 13.01
C HIS A 360 9.38 -15.09 14.44
N SER A 361 10.04 -14.41 15.37
CA SER A 361 10.13 -14.83 16.77
C SER A 361 8.76 -14.82 17.45
N LEU A 362 7.99 -13.74 17.33
CA LEU A 362 6.65 -13.62 17.91
C LEU A 362 5.69 -14.71 17.41
N ARG A 363 5.76 -15.07 16.13
CA ARG A 363 4.94 -16.15 15.56
C ARG A 363 5.32 -17.52 16.16
N SER A 364 6.60 -17.76 16.41
CA SER A 364 7.09 -19.00 17.01
C SER A 364 6.60 -19.13 18.47
N GLU A 365 6.55 -18.05 19.23
CA GLU A 365 6.04 -18.02 20.60
C GLU A 365 4.51 -18.22 20.64
N GLU A 366 3.75 -17.59 19.72
CA GLU A 366 2.30 -17.76 19.63
C GLU A 366 1.93 -19.21 19.28
N HIS A 367 2.65 -19.85 18.36
CA HIS A 367 2.45 -21.26 18.00
C HIS A 367 2.80 -22.19 19.17
N THR A 368 3.83 -21.88 19.94
CA THR A 368 4.22 -22.67 21.12
C THR A 368 3.17 -22.55 22.22
N SER A 369 2.64 -21.35 22.45
CA SER A 369 1.58 -21.12 23.45
C SER A 369 0.25 -21.75 23.05
N GLU A 370 -0.13 -21.75 21.77
CA GLU A 370 -1.31 -22.46 21.27
C GLU A 370 -1.18 -23.99 21.42
N LEU A 371 -0.01 -24.55 21.09
CA LEU A 371 0.26 -25.98 21.30
C LEU A 371 0.22 -26.35 22.78
N GLN A 372 0.78 -25.52 23.66
CA GLN A 372 0.68 -25.73 25.10
C GLN A 372 -0.76 -25.66 25.61
N SER A 373 -1.58 -24.72 25.10
CA SER A 373 -2.97 -24.61 25.46
C SER A 373 -3.80 -25.82 24.99
N LEU A 374 -3.53 -26.33 23.79
CA LEU A 374 -4.14 -27.55 23.24
C LEU A 374 -3.74 -28.78 24.04
N VAL A 375 -2.46 -28.93 24.39
CA VAL A 375 -1.98 -30.02 25.24
C VAL A 375 -2.65 -29.98 26.62
N ASN A 376 -2.75 -28.78 27.23
CA ASN A 376 -3.44 -28.60 28.51
C ASN A 376 -4.94 -28.94 28.41
N LEU A 377 -5.60 -28.59 27.32
CA LEU A 377 -7.00 -28.93 27.07
C LEU A 377 -7.20 -30.44 26.91
N VAL A 378 -6.33 -31.12 26.15
CA VAL A 378 -6.34 -32.56 25.96
C VAL A 378 -6.07 -33.27 27.29
N CYS A 379 -5.09 -32.80 28.09
CA CYS A 379 -4.83 -33.33 29.41
C CYS A 379 -6.04 -33.20 30.37
N ARG A 380 -6.74 -32.05 30.35
CA ARG A 380 -8.00 -31.86 31.11
C ARG A 380 -9.09 -32.82 30.69
N LEU A 381 -9.33 -32.97 29.38
CA LEU A 381 -10.33 -33.89 28.87
C LEU A 381 -10.04 -35.35 29.19
N LEU A 382 -8.75 -35.74 29.15
CA LEU A 382 -8.33 -37.09 29.56
C LEU A 382 -8.51 -37.33 31.07
N LEU A 383 -8.25 -36.32 31.90
CA LEU A 383 -8.49 -36.39 33.35
C LEU A 383 -9.98 -36.45 33.67
N GLU A 384 -10.81 -35.72 33.00
CA GLU A 384 -12.28 -35.77 33.13
C GLU A 384 -12.84 -37.13 32.69
N LYS A 385 -12.36 -37.68 31.57
CA LYS A 385 -12.73 -39.02 31.10
C LYS A 385 -12.30 -40.11 32.13
N LYS A 386 -11.11 -39.98 32.67
CA LYS A 386 -10.61 -40.91 33.73
C LYS A 386 -11.43 -40.81 35.03
N LYS A 387 -11.87 -39.60 35.43
CA LYS A 387 -12.77 -39.41 36.58
C LYS A 387 -14.13 -40.04 36.33
N GLN A 388 -14.71 -39.88 35.13
CA GLN A 388 -15.97 -40.51 34.74
C GLN A 388 -15.86 -42.03 34.72
N THR A 389 -14.75 -42.59 34.20
CA THR A 389 -14.56 -44.06 34.22
C THR A 389 -14.39 -44.61 35.61
N LEU A 390 -13.72 -43.88 36.51
CA LEU A 390 -13.60 -44.30 37.93
C LEU A 390 -14.91 -44.18 38.72
N SER A 391 -15.81 -43.25 38.35
CA SER A 391 -17.12 -43.13 38.99
C SER A 391 -18.13 -44.23 38.52
N TYR A 392 -17.83 -44.94 37.45
CA TYR A 392 -18.62 -46.07 36.95
C TYR A 392 -18.14 -47.43 37.48
N ILE A 393 -17.08 -47.53 38.31
CA ILE A 393 -16.70 -48.76 38.96
C ILE A 393 -17.63 -48.93 40.19
N PRO A 394 -18.57 -49.87 40.17
CA PRO A 394 -19.44 -50.10 41.33
C PRO A 394 -18.53 -50.55 42.49
N SER A 395 -18.75 -49.96 43.64
CA SER A 395 -18.13 -50.39 44.90
C SER A 395 -18.65 -51.81 45.23
N THR A 396 -18.13 -52.81 44.55
CA THR A 396 -18.30 -54.18 44.95
C THR A 396 -17.59 -54.40 46.29
N ASN A 397 -18.38 -54.63 47.29
CA ASN A 397 -18.01 -54.96 48.65
C ASN A 397 -16.82 -55.97 48.72
N ILE A 398 -15.68 -55.49 49.18
CA ILE A 398 -14.55 -56.30 49.59
C ILE A 398 -14.81 -56.77 51.04
N SER A 399 -15.95 -57.36 51.33
CA SER A 399 -16.29 -57.90 52.65
C SER A 399 -16.67 -59.37 52.64
N THR A 400 -16.33 -60.14 51.61
CA THR A 400 -16.65 -61.59 51.56
C THR A 400 -15.47 -62.42 51.02
N LEU A 401 -14.24 -62.10 51.40
CA LEU A 401 -13.08 -62.95 51.22
C LEU A 401 -12.05 -62.66 52.33
N LEU A 402 -12.40 -63.01 53.61
CA LEU A 402 -11.54 -63.40 54.70
C LEU A 402 -12.21 -64.53 55.43
#